data_0a8ad2f667d3f9115cddd1d8219d3169
#
_entry.id   0a8ad2f667d3f9115cddd1d8219d3169
#
_cell.length_a   1.000
_cell.length_b   1.000
_cell.length_c   1.000
_cell.angle_alpha   90.00
_cell.angle_beta   90.00
_cell.angle_gamma   90.00
#
_symmetry.space_group_name_H-M   'P 1'
#
loop_
_entity.id
_entity.type
_entity.pdbx_description
1 polymer ?
#
loop_
_entity_poly.entity_id
_entity_poly.type
_entity_poly.pdbx_seq_one_letter_code
_entity_poly.pdbx_strand_id
1 'polypeptide(L)'
;MTTLELAVIGSSLLENEQRLPIDPAHFEGIPPGLRRHMTFEQGYAEPFGIPDARLEQLFAGVAPRDELLATRDVVLLHKMQAADLALAREGGVLWGWPHCVQQRELTQVAIDRRQTLIAWEA
;
A
#
# COMPACT_ATOMS: atom_id res chain seq x y z
N MET A 1 -19.38 -13.14 5.54
CA MET A 1 -18.45 -12.77 4.45
C MET A 1 -17.37 -11.86 5.02
N THR A 2 -16.13 -12.22 4.78
CA THR A 2 -15.00 -11.43 5.28
C THR A 2 -14.68 -10.31 4.31
N THR A 3 -14.69 -9.07 4.80
CA THR A 3 -14.33 -7.92 3.98
C THR A 3 -12.81 -7.74 4.07
N LEU A 4 -12.17 -7.51 2.91
CA LEU A 4 -10.73 -7.29 2.85
C LEU A 4 -10.39 -5.88 3.38
N GLU A 5 -9.32 -5.81 4.15
CA GLU A 5 -8.79 -4.55 4.63
C GLU A 5 -7.62 -4.12 3.76
N LEU A 6 -7.67 -2.89 3.28
CA LEU A 6 -6.68 -2.33 2.37
C LEU A 6 -5.76 -1.35 3.11
N ALA A 7 -4.49 -1.37 2.74
CA ALA A 7 -3.52 -0.36 3.17
C ALA A 7 -3.03 0.41 1.95
N VAL A 8 -2.82 1.70 2.11
CA VAL A 8 -2.26 2.54 1.06
C VAL A 8 -0.97 3.18 1.58
N ILE A 9 0.15 2.83 0.99
CA ILE A 9 1.46 3.27 1.43
C ILE A 9 2.03 4.25 0.40
N GLY A 10 2.41 5.43 0.86
CA GLY A 10 2.97 6.46 0.00
C GLY A 10 4.48 6.50 -0.04
N SER A 11 5.14 6.02 1.02
CA SER A 11 6.60 6.00 1.07
C SER A 11 7.15 4.78 0.34
N SER A 12 8.42 4.89 -0.07
CA SER A 12 9.12 3.79 -0.71
C SER A 12 10.49 3.66 -0.06
N LEU A 13 11.02 2.43 -0.05
CA LEU A 13 12.40 2.21 0.35
C LEU A 13 13.37 2.69 -0.72
N LEU A 14 12.88 2.97 -1.93
CA LEU A 14 13.69 3.60 -2.97
C LEU A 14 13.81 5.08 -2.72
N GLU A 15 15.05 5.54 -2.69
CA GLU A 15 15.33 6.97 -2.55
C GLU A 15 14.76 7.74 -3.75
N ASN A 16 14.18 8.91 -3.47
CA ASN A 16 13.60 9.81 -4.48
C ASN A 16 12.32 9.31 -5.15
N GLU A 17 11.73 8.24 -4.68
CA GLU A 17 10.42 7.86 -5.18
C GLU A 17 9.35 8.70 -4.50
N GLN A 18 8.63 9.52 -5.26
CA GLN A 18 7.64 10.46 -4.74
C GLN A 18 6.23 10.23 -5.28
N ARG A 19 6.06 9.25 -6.15
CA ARG A 19 4.74 8.97 -6.71
C ARG A 19 3.87 8.25 -5.70
N LEU A 20 2.58 8.57 -5.68
CA LEU A 20 1.63 7.97 -4.77
C LEU A 20 0.69 7.01 -5.51
N PRO A 21 0.32 5.87 -4.89
CA PRO A 21 -0.64 4.95 -5.49
C PRO A 21 -2.00 5.60 -5.75
N ILE A 22 -2.45 6.46 -4.85
CA ILE A 22 -3.71 7.17 -4.98
C ILE A 22 -3.45 8.66 -4.84
N ASP A 23 -3.83 9.43 -5.85
CA ASP A 23 -3.71 10.89 -5.81
C ASP A 23 -4.74 11.45 -4.83
N PRO A 24 -4.33 12.28 -3.85
CA PRO A 24 -5.26 12.88 -2.90
C PRO A 24 -6.43 13.62 -3.55
N ALA A 25 -6.26 14.14 -4.76
CA ALA A 25 -7.34 14.80 -5.49
C ALA A 25 -8.52 13.86 -5.78
N HIS A 26 -8.29 12.55 -5.75
CA HIS A 26 -9.31 11.55 -6.06
C HIS A 26 -9.96 10.92 -4.84
N PHE A 27 -9.59 11.33 -3.62
CA PHE A 27 -10.09 10.72 -2.40
C PHE A 27 -11.62 10.71 -2.33
N GLU A 28 -12.25 11.82 -2.68
CA GLU A 28 -13.70 11.94 -2.58
C GLU A 28 -14.44 11.14 -3.66
N GLY A 29 -13.73 10.76 -4.72
CA GLY A 29 -14.29 9.91 -5.76
C GLY A 29 -14.36 8.44 -5.38
N ILE A 30 -13.70 8.03 -4.29
CA ILE A 30 -13.75 6.66 -3.83
C ILE A 30 -15.06 6.41 -3.09
N PRO A 31 -15.81 5.34 -3.42
CA PRO A 31 -17.08 5.09 -2.74
C PRO A 31 -16.94 5.00 -1.23
N PRO A 32 -17.85 5.63 -0.45
CA PRO A 32 -17.76 5.61 1.01
C PRO A 32 -17.71 4.22 1.63
N GLY A 33 -18.39 3.26 1.02
CA GLY A 33 -18.36 1.87 1.48
C GLY A 33 -16.99 1.23 1.39
N LEU A 34 -16.18 1.65 0.41
CA LEU A 34 -14.82 1.18 0.26
C LEU A 34 -13.87 1.94 1.19
N ARG A 35 -14.08 3.26 1.33
CA ARG A 35 -13.21 4.11 2.15
C ARG A 35 -13.06 3.61 3.58
N ARG A 36 -14.12 3.06 4.18
CA ARG A 36 -14.07 2.59 5.57
C ARG A 36 -13.19 1.34 5.76
N HIS A 37 -12.75 0.72 4.68
CA HIS A 37 -11.84 -0.44 4.71
C HIS A 37 -10.44 -0.09 4.26
N MET A 38 -10.14 1.20 4.13
CA MET A 38 -8.83 1.68 3.66
C MET A 38 -8.13 2.43 4.79
N THR A 39 -6.90 2.02 5.09
CA THR A 39 -6.04 2.69 6.07
C THR A 39 -4.80 3.19 5.35
N PHE A 40 -4.45 4.46 5.57
CA PHE A 40 -3.32 5.09 4.90
C PHE A 40 -2.10 5.13 5.80
N GLU A 41 -0.93 5.19 5.19
CA GLU A 41 0.32 5.39 5.93
C GLU A 41 0.31 6.77 6.56
N GLN A 42 0.85 6.89 7.78
CA GLN A 42 1.00 8.17 8.45
C GLN A 42 1.80 9.13 7.57
N GLY A 43 1.31 10.35 7.43
CA GLY A 43 1.95 11.36 6.61
C GLY A 43 1.70 11.25 5.12
N TYR A 44 0.85 10.32 4.68
CA TYR A 44 0.62 10.04 3.26
C TYR A 44 0.34 11.29 2.42
N ALA A 45 -0.57 12.13 2.88
CA ALA A 45 -1.01 13.30 2.11
C ALA A 45 -0.42 14.62 2.61
N GLU A 46 0.49 14.59 3.58
CA GLU A 46 1.09 15.82 4.11
C GLU A 46 1.79 16.67 3.05
N PRO A 47 2.51 16.10 2.07
CA PRO A 47 3.11 16.90 1.01
C PRO A 47 2.10 17.68 0.19
N PHE A 48 0.83 17.30 0.23
CA PHE A 48 -0.26 17.98 -0.48
C PHE A 48 -1.06 18.90 0.44
N GLY A 49 -0.59 19.11 1.67
CA GLY A 49 -1.28 19.99 2.62
C GLY A 49 -2.46 19.34 3.32
N ILE A 50 -2.61 18.02 3.25
CA ILE A 50 -3.71 17.29 3.86
C ILE A 50 -3.17 16.56 5.10
N PRO A 51 -3.61 16.94 6.31
CA PRO A 51 -3.12 16.29 7.53
C PRO A 51 -3.75 14.90 7.73
N ASP A 52 -3.10 14.07 8.53
CA ASP A 52 -3.60 12.73 8.85
C ASP A 52 -5.00 12.77 9.46
N ALA A 53 -5.33 13.81 10.23
CA ALA A 53 -6.67 13.96 10.80
C ALA A 53 -7.76 13.97 9.72
N ARG A 54 -7.47 14.51 8.54
CA ARG A 54 -8.41 14.50 7.44
C ARG A 54 -8.57 13.09 6.86
N LEU A 55 -7.48 12.34 6.78
CA LEU A 55 -7.54 10.94 6.35
C LEU A 55 -8.35 10.10 7.33
N GLU A 56 -8.24 10.37 8.61
CA GLU A 56 -9.02 9.66 9.62
C GLU A 56 -10.52 9.95 9.50
N GLN A 57 -10.90 11.13 8.99
CA GLN A 57 -12.30 11.47 8.74
C GLN A 57 -12.85 10.79 7.49
N LEU A 58 -12.02 10.65 6.45
CA LEU A 58 -12.46 10.11 5.16
C LEU A 58 -12.36 8.59 5.08
N PHE A 59 -11.43 7.99 5.78
CA PHE A 59 -11.08 6.58 5.67
C PHE A 59 -11.10 5.89 7.04
N ALA A 60 -10.68 4.62 7.07
CA ALA A 60 -10.64 3.88 8.33
C ALA A 60 -9.65 4.46 9.33
N GLY A 61 -8.59 5.08 8.82
CA GLY A 61 -7.60 5.71 9.69
C GLY A 61 -6.22 5.77 9.05
N VAL A 62 -5.22 6.02 9.90
CA VAL A 62 -3.80 6.01 9.50
C VAL A 62 -3.03 5.12 10.46
N ALA A 63 -1.91 4.56 9.97
CA ALA A 63 -1.06 3.68 10.77
C ALA A 63 0.37 3.71 10.25
N PRO A 64 1.34 3.25 11.06
CA PRO A 64 2.72 3.16 10.60
C PRO A 64 2.87 2.18 9.44
N ARG A 65 3.84 2.43 8.57
CA ARG A 65 4.11 1.63 7.38
C ARG A 65 4.27 0.14 7.67
N ASP A 66 5.10 -0.19 8.65
CA ASP A 66 5.41 -1.60 8.96
C ASP A 66 4.18 -2.34 9.47
N GLU A 67 3.36 -1.68 10.27
CA GLU A 67 2.12 -2.28 10.76
C GLU A 67 1.17 -2.58 9.59
N LEU A 68 1.05 -1.65 8.65
CA LEU A 68 0.19 -1.85 7.48
C LEU A 68 0.64 -3.03 6.65
N LEU A 69 1.96 -3.14 6.40
CA LEU A 69 2.49 -4.27 5.65
C LEU A 69 2.19 -5.60 6.34
N ALA A 70 2.33 -5.65 7.66
CA ALA A 70 2.22 -6.89 8.41
C ALA A 70 0.78 -7.35 8.65
N THR A 71 -0.19 -6.46 8.57
CA THR A 71 -1.55 -6.77 9.07
C THR A 71 -2.67 -6.67 8.03
N ARG A 72 -2.47 -5.99 6.91
CA ARG A 72 -3.55 -5.78 5.96
C ARG A 72 -3.57 -6.83 4.85
N ASP A 73 -4.77 -7.13 4.37
CA ASP A 73 -4.96 -8.17 3.35
C ASP A 73 -4.43 -7.74 1.98
N VAL A 74 -4.65 -6.48 1.63
CA VAL A 74 -4.19 -5.89 0.36
C VAL A 74 -3.41 -4.63 0.66
N VAL A 75 -2.20 -4.53 0.12
CA VAL A 75 -1.34 -3.35 0.31
C VAL A 75 -1.06 -2.72 -1.05
N LEU A 76 -1.42 -1.44 -1.19
CA LEU A 76 -1.10 -0.65 -2.37
C LEU A 76 0.16 0.17 -2.07
N LEU A 77 1.21 -0.02 -2.88
CA LEU A 77 2.42 0.79 -2.78
C LEU A 77 3.01 0.92 -4.17
N HIS A 78 3.63 2.06 -4.44
CA HIS A 78 4.04 2.36 -5.81
C HIS A 78 5.16 1.46 -6.30
N LYS A 79 6.31 1.49 -5.65
CA LYS A 79 7.43 0.59 -5.98
C LYS A 79 7.78 -0.23 -4.76
N MET A 80 7.60 -1.53 -4.87
CA MET A 80 7.88 -2.44 -3.77
C MET A 80 9.27 -3.02 -3.89
N GLN A 81 9.89 -3.26 -2.75
CA GLN A 81 11.21 -3.87 -2.62
C GLN A 81 11.09 -5.20 -1.89
N ALA A 82 12.13 -6.04 -2.00
CA ALA A 82 12.12 -7.32 -1.31
C ALA A 82 11.90 -7.17 0.20
N ALA A 83 12.46 -6.13 0.81
CA ALA A 83 12.27 -5.87 2.23
C ALA A 83 10.80 -5.56 2.57
N ASP A 84 10.05 -4.94 1.66
CA ASP A 84 8.63 -4.70 1.86
C ASP A 84 7.87 -6.02 1.92
N LEU A 85 8.18 -6.92 1.00
CA LEU A 85 7.53 -8.22 0.95
C LEU A 85 7.87 -9.08 2.16
N ALA A 86 9.09 -8.93 2.67
CA ALA A 86 9.52 -9.67 3.86
C ALA A 86 8.74 -9.26 5.11
N LEU A 87 8.31 -8.00 5.17
CA LEU A 87 7.48 -7.50 6.26
C LEU A 87 6.00 -7.77 6.03
N ALA A 88 5.59 -7.90 4.78
CA ALA A 88 4.18 -8.06 4.43
C ALA A 88 3.64 -9.40 4.90
N ARG A 89 2.33 -9.45 5.10
CA ARG A 89 1.65 -10.63 5.58
C ARG A 89 1.84 -11.81 4.62
N GLU A 90 2.12 -12.98 5.16
CA GLU A 90 2.16 -14.21 4.37
C GLU A 90 0.78 -14.46 3.75
N GLY A 91 0.77 -14.79 2.47
CA GLY A 91 -0.49 -14.98 1.75
C GLY A 91 -1.20 -13.70 1.37
N GLY A 92 -0.62 -12.54 1.69
CA GLY A 92 -1.23 -11.25 1.37
C GLY A 92 -1.11 -10.86 -0.09
N VAL A 93 -1.78 -9.77 -0.46
CA VAL A 93 -1.76 -9.22 -1.82
C VAL A 93 -1.05 -7.88 -1.81
N LEU A 94 -0.06 -7.71 -2.69
CA LEU A 94 0.63 -6.43 -2.87
C LEU A 94 0.37 -5.92 -4.28
N TRP A 95 -0.09 -4.68 -4.38
CA TRP A 95 -0.49 -4.08 -5.63
C TRP A 95 0.34 -2.83 -5.90
N GLY A 96 1.10 -2.84 -6.98
CA GLY A 96 1.98 -1.73 -7.32
C GLY A 96 2.83 -2.06 -8.53
N TRP A 97 4.07 -1.59 -8.54
CA TRP A 97 5.04 -1.88 -9.60
C TRP A 97 6.19 -2.73 -9.05
N PRO A 98 6.03 -4.07 -9.06
CA PRO A 98 7.05 -4.95 -8.51
C PRO A 98 8.29 -5.14 -9.38
N HIS A 99 8.19 -4.93 -10.70
CA HIS A 99 9.30 -5.17 -11.64
C HIS A 99 9.91 -6.57 -11.47
N CYS A 100 9.08 -7.59 -11.40
CA CYS A 100 9.51 -8.96 -11.08
C CYS A 100 10.57 -9.51 -12.02
N VAL A 101 10.52 -9.11 -13.29
CA VAL A 101 11.50 -9.55 -14.29
C VAL A 101 12.90 -9.05 -13.94
N GLN A 102 13.01 -7.89 -13.29
CA GLN A 102 14.28 -7.25 -12.97
C GLN A 102 14.72 -7.45 -11.52
N GLN A 103 13.87 -8.03 -10.68
CA GLN A 103 14.13 -8.18 -9.26
C GLN A 103 13.90 -9.61 -8.80
N ARG A 104 14.91 -10.46 -8.99
CA ARG A 104 14.82 -11.87 -8.58
C ARG A 104 14.56 -12.04 -7.10
N GLU A 105 15.21 -11.23 -6.27
CA GLU A 105 15.07 -11.32 -4.82
C GLU A 105 13.62 -11.06 -4.41
N LEU A 106 13.01 -10.03 -4.98
CA LEU A 106 11.62 -9.68 -4.71
C LEU A 106 10.70 -10.84 -5.09
N THR A 107 10.90 -11.40 -6.28
CA THR A 107 10.09 -12.52 -6.75
C THR A 107 10.23 -13.73 -5.84
N GLN A 108 11.46 -14.02 -5.41
CA GLN A 108 11.68 -15.18 -4.54
C GLN A 108 11.01 -15.01 -3.18
N VAL A 109 11.07 -13.82 -2.60
CA VAL A 109 10.37 -13.56 -1.33
C VAL A 109 8.86 -13.75 -1.50
N ALA A 110 8.29 -13.27 -2.60
CA ALA A 110 6.86 -13.43 -2.86
C ALA A 110 6.47 -14.90 -2.94
N ILE A 111 7.27 -15.72 -3.62
CA ILE A 111 7.02 -17.15 -3.75
C ILE A 111 7.11 -17.83 -2.38
N ASP A 112 8.17 -17.55 -1.63
CA ASP A 112 8.40 -18.16 -0.33
C ASP A 112 7.31 -17.84 0.68
N ARG A 113 6.74 -16.64 0.60
CA ARG A 113 5.70 -16.18 1.51
C ARG A 113 4.29 -16.33 0.94
N ARG A 114 4.14 -16.95 -0.22
CA ARG A 114 2.84 -17.20 -0.88
C ARG A 114 2.05 -15.92 -1.12
N GLN A 115 2.74 -14.84 -1.43
CA GLN A 115 2.12 -13.55 -1.70
C GLN A 115 1.69 -13.44 -3.15
N THR A 116 0.62 -12.67 -3.39
CA THR A 116 0.15 -12.36 -4.73
C THR A 116 0.58 -10.95 -5.08
N LEU A 117 1.24 -10.80 -6.22
CA LEU A 117 1.67 -9.49 -6.70
C LEU A 117 0.79 -9.07 -7.88
N ILE A 118 0.16 -7.90 -7.77
CA ILE A 118 -0.63 -7.33 -8.85
C ILE A 118 0.16 -6.13 -9.38
N ALA A 119 0.48 -6.17 -10.66
CA ALA A 119 1.27 -5.10 -11.27
C ALA A 119 0.38 -4.12 -12.03
N TRP A 120 0.72 -2.82 -11.90
CA TRP A 120 0.08 -1.77 -12.69
C TRP A 120 0.67 -1.67 -14.10
N GLU A 121 1.73 -2.38 -14.36
CA GLU A 121 2.41 -2.33 -15.65
C GLU A 121 1.52 -2.94 -16.74
N ALA A 122 1.43 -2.23 -17.81
CA ALA A 122 0.66 -2.70 -18.96
C ALA A 122 1.45 -3.72 -19.77
#